data_84a5709015eb87d8e10e6a3c0e4df021
#
_entry.id   84a5709015eb87d8e10e6a3c0e4df021
#
_cell.length_a   1.000
_cell.length_b   1.000
_cell.length_c   1.000
_cell.angle_alpha   90.00
_cell.angle_beta   90.00
_cell.angle_gamma   90.00
#
_symmetry.space_group_name_H-M   'P 1'
#
loop_
_entity.id
_entity.type
_entity.pdbx_description
1 polymer ?
#
loop_
_entity_poly.entity_id
_entity_poly.type
_entity_poly.pdbx_seq_one_letter_code
_entity_poly.pdbx_strand_id
1 'polypeptide(L)'
;MSATQLALEGELSIFTAALVKERLLAALNGADAVEVDLSRINEIDSAGVQLLVAAKTEAQAQGKNLGLVHHAPVVLEILDLCDLSGYFGDPVLISSRR
;
A
#
# COMPACT_ATOMS: atom_id res chain seq x y z
N MET A 1 15.56 15.70 0.13
CA MET A 1 14.49 14.98 -0.39
C MET A 1 14.77 13.50 -0.44
N SER A 2 14.04 12.74 0.20
CA SER A 2 14.32 11.32 0.18
C SER A 2 13.04 10.55 -0.05
N ALA A 3 13.12 9.60 -0.95
CA ALA A 3 12.06 8.66 -1.20
C ALA A 3 12.61 7.29 -0.85
N THR A 4 11.90 6.60 -0.01
CA THR A 4 12.29 5.27 0.42
C THR A 4 11.40 4.26 -0.26
N GLN A 5 11.99 3.19 -0.75
CA GLN A 5 11.22 2.11 -1.33
C GLN A 5 11.14 0.97 -0.34
N LEU A 6 9.94 0.47 -0.14
CA LEU A 6 9.69 -0.65 0.75
C LEU A 6 8.98 -1.75 -0.02
N ALA A 7 9.62 -2.87 -0.19
CA ALA A 7 9.01 -4.00 -0.87
C ALA A 7 8.34 -4.89 0.16
N LEU A 8 7.07 -5.15 -0.05
CA LEU A 8 6.33 -6.13 0.75
C LEU A 8 6.18 -7.39 -0.07
N GLU A 9 6.22 -8.52 0.58
CA GLU A 9 6.08 -9.77 -0.15
C GLU A 9 5.30 -10.79 0.66
N GLY A 10 4.73 -11.74 -0.06
CA GLY A 10 3.99 -12.80 0.56
C GLY A 10 2.57 -12.40 0.86
N GLU A 11 2.17 -12.61 2.08
CA GLU A 11 0.79 -12.40 2.51
C GLU A 11 0.63 -11.04 3.18
N LEU A 12 -0.41 -10.34 2.80
CA LEU A 12 -0.77 -9.08 3.45
C LEU A 12 -2.17 -9.27 4.02
N SER A 13 -2.25 -9.72 5.25
CA SER A 13 -3.50 -10.20 5.82
C SER A 13 -3.57 -9.91 7.30
N ILE A 14 -4.68 -10.34 7.92
CA ILE A 14 -4.83 -10.19 9.35
C ILE A 14 -3.70 -10.87 10.11
N PHE A 15 -3.11 -11.92 9.55
CA PHE A 15 -2.03 -12.65 10.22
C PHE A 15 -0.70 -11.92 10.19
N THR A 16 -0.50 -11.05 9.19
CA THR A 16 0.76 -10.35 9.02
C THR A 16 0.65 -8.86 9.27
N ALA A 17 -0.54 -8.36 9.52
CA ALA A 17 -0.80 -6.92 9.57
C ALA A 17 0.07 -6.20 10.59
N ALA A 18 0.24 -6.77 11.78
CA ALA A 18 1.00 -6.08 12.82
C ALA A 18 2.45 -5.89 12.43
N LEU A 19 3.05 -6.93 11.85
CA LEU A 19 4.45 -6.85 11.42
C LEU A 19 4.61 -5.88 10.26
N VAL A 20 3.69 -5.93 9.31
CA VAL A 20 3.76 -5.04 8.15
C VAL A 20 3.55 -3.60 8.61
N LYS A 21 2.65 -3.37 9.55
CA LYS A 21 2.42 -2.04 10.09
C LYS A 21 3.71 -1.45 10.67
N GLU A 22 4.45 -2.26 11.42
CA GLU A 22 5.72 -1.78 11.98
C GLU A 22 6.69 -1.37 10.89
N ARG A 23 6.76 -2.15 9.82
CA ARG A 23 7.66 -1.84 8.71
C ARG A 23 7.25 -0.55 8.01
N LEU A 24 5.95 -0.37 7.80
CA LEU A 24 5.45 0.83 7.15
C LEU A 24 5.72 2.07 7.99
N LEU A 25 5.47 1.99 9.29
CA LEU A 25 5.70 3.13 10.16
C LEU A 25 7.18 3.47 10.28
N ALA A 26 8.03 2.45 10.32
CA ALA A 26 9.47 2.69 10.36
C ALA A 26 9.94 3.39 9.09
N ALA A 27 9.41 2.98 7.94
CA ALA A 27 9.77 3.62 6.68
C ALA A 27 9.32 5.07 6.66
N LEU A 28 8.10 5.33 7.14
CA LEU A 28 7.59 6.70 7.18
C LEU A 28 8.39 7.59 8.11
N ASN A 29 8.89 7.05 9.22
CA ASN A 29 9.68 7.85 10.14
C ASN A 29 10.99 8.29 9.54
N GLY A 30 11.52 7.54 8.60
CA GLY A 30 12.84 7.81 8.05
C GLY A 30 12.85 8.55 6.73
N ALA A 31 11.69 8.93 6.20
CA ALA A 31 11.66 9.52 4.87
C ALA A 31 10.48 10.46 4.72
N ASP A 32 10.56 11.35 3.73
CA ASP A 32 9.47 12.25 3.40
C ASP A 32 8.48 11.59 2.45
N ALA A 33 8.93 10.58 1.74
CA ALA A 33 8.08 9.86 0.80
C ALA A 33 8.45 8.39 0.84
N VAL A 34 7.44 7.54 0.76
CA VAL A 34 7.64 6.10 0.75
C VAL A 34 6.88 5.53 -0.43
N GLU A 35 7.55 4.72 -1.22
CA GLU A 35 6.92 3.95 -2.28
C GLU A 35 6.87 2.50 -1.83
N VAL A 36 5.67 1.96 -1.76
CA VAL A 36 5.47 0.59 -1.32
C VAL A 36 5.29 -0.29 -2.55
N ASP A 37 6.25 -1.16 -2.77
CA ASP A 37 6.23 -2.07 -3.91
C ASP A 37 5.41 -3.29 -3.54
N LEU A 38 4.35 -3.54 -4.28
CA LEU A 38 3.41 -4.61 -4.01
C LEU A 38 3.49 -5.74 -5.03
N SER A 39 4.56 -5.77 -5.83
CA SER A 39 4.65 -6.75 -6.92
C SER A 39 4.78 -8.19 -6.42
N ARG A 40 5.24 -8.37 -5.20
CA ARG A 40 5.46 -9.71 -4.65
C ARG A 40 4.40 -10.15 -3.66
N ILE A 41 3.32 -9.41 -3.56
CA ILE A 41 2.20 -9.83 -2.73
C ILE A 41 1.45 -10.91 -3.47
N ASN A 42 1.27 -12.06 -2.82
CA ASN A 42 0.54 -13.17 -3.44
C ASN A 42 -0.81 -13.41 -2.78
N GLU A 43 -1.07 -12.78 -1.64
CA GLU A 43 -2.34 -12.96 -0.95
C GLU A 43 -2.65 -11.70 -0.16
N ILE A 44 -3.89 -11.23 -0.23
CA ILE A 44 -4.29 -10.04 0.50
C ILE A 44 -5.75 -10.17 0.87
N ASP A 45 -6.10 -9.77 2.09
CA ASP A 45 -7.49 -9.75 2.54
C ASP A 45 -7.89 -8.35 2.95
N SER A 46 -9.11 -8.20 3.48
CA SER A 46 -9.60 -6.88 3.85
C SER A 46 -8.78 -6.23 4.96
N ALA A 47 -8.19 -7.03 5.84
CA ALA A 47 -7.31 -6.47 6.86
C ALA A 47 -6.07 -5.87 6.23
N GLY A 48 -5.55 -6.50 5.18
CA GLY A 48 -4.42 -5.95 4.45
C GLY A 48 -4.78 -4.63 3.78
N VAL A 49 -5.97 -4.56 3.17
CA VAL A 49 -6.44 -3.32 2.57
C VAL A 49 -6.56 -2.23 3.61
N GLN A 50 -7.16 -2.54 4.77
CA GLN A 50 -7.31 -1.57 5.83
C GLN A 50 -5.96 -1.06 6.32
N LEU A 51 -4.98 -1.93 6.36
CA LEU A 51 -3.65 -1.53 6.77
C LEU A 51 -3.05 -0.51 5.78
N LEU A 52 -3.23 -0.75 4.50
CA LEU A 52 -2.73 0.20 3.50
C LEU A 52 -3.45 1.54 3.61
N VAL A 53 -4.75 1.52 3.85
CA VAL A 53 -5.51 2.75 4.05
C VAL A 53 -5.01 3.48 5.28
N ALA A 54 -4.78 2.76 6.37
CA ALA A 54 -4.30 3.38 7.61
C ALA A 54 -2.92 3.99 7.40
N ALA A 55 -2.04 3.32 6.65
CA ALA A 55 -0.72 3.85 6.39
C ALA A 55 -0.78 5.13 5.56
N LYS A 56 -1.67 5.16 4.57
CA LYS A 56 -1.86 6.34 3.75
C LYS A 56 -2.36 7.51 4.60
N THR A 57 -3.32 7.22 5.48
CA THR A 57 -3.88 8.24 6.36
C THR A 57 -2.80 8.80 7.30
N GLU A 58 -1.98 7.91 7.84
CA GLU A 58 -0.91 8.35 8.73
C GLU A 58 0.10 9.20 8.00
N ALA A 59 0.46 8.81 6.78
CA ALA A 59 1.38 9.60 5.98
C ALA A 59 0.83 11.00 5.74
N GLN A 60 -0.43 11.08 5.37
CA GLN A 60 -1.06 12.38 5.13
C GLN A 60 -1.07 13.23 6.40
N ALA A 61 -1.31 12.62 7.55
CA ALA A 61 -1.31 13.35 8.82
C ALA A 61 0.07 13.92 9.13
N GLN A 62 1.12 13.28 8.67
CA GLN A 62 2.47 13.74 8.89
C GLN A 62 2.99 14.64 7.77
N GLY A 63 2.15 14.93 6.79
CA GLY A 63 2.59 15.75 5.66
C GLY A 63 3.53 15.01 4.72
N LYS A 64 3.45 13.70 4.69
CA LYS A 64 4.33 12.87 3.87
C LYS A 64 3.55 12.20 2.77
N ASN A 65 4.27 11.64 1.81
CA ASN A 65 3.67 10.93 0.69
C ASN A 65 3.88 9.44 0.83
N LEU A 66 2.82 8.69 0.60
CA LEU A 66 2.91 7.24 0.53
C LEU A 66 2.22 6.79 -0.75
N GLY A 67 2.97 6.18 -1.63
CA GLY A 67 2.45 5.68 -2.88
C GLY A 67 2.58 4.17 -2.96
N LEU A 68 1.63 3.55 -3.64
CA LEU A 68 1.69 2.11 -3.91
C LEU A 68 2.11 1.92 -5.35
N VAL A 69 3.10 1.10 -5.57
CA VAL A 69 3.64 0.91 -6.91
C VAL A 69 3.76 -0.58 -7.23
N HIS A 70 3.80 -0.89 -8.51
CA HIS A 70 4.03 -2.25 -9.00
C HIS A 70 3.03 -3.25 -8.43
N HIS A 71 1.76 -2.93 -8.51
CA HIS A 71 0.71 -3.75 -7.92
C HIS A 71 0.68 -5.15 -8.52
N ALA A 72 0.71 -6.17 -7.68
CA ALA A 72 0.44 -7.53 -8.13
C ALA A 72 -1.03 -7.63 -8.53
N PRO A 73 -1.38 -8.57 -9.42
CA PRO A 73 -2.77 -8.70 -9.86
C PRO A 73 -3.76 -8.86 -8.72
N VAL A 74 -3.39 -9.62 -7.69
CA VAL A 74 -4.30 -9.83 -6.56
C VAL A 74 -4.59 -8.54 -5.82
N VAL A 75 -3.61 -7.63 -5.77
CA VAL A 75 -3.79 -6.34 -5.13
C VAL A 75 -4.69 -5.45 -5.96
N LEU A 76 -4.47 -5.41 -7.27
CA LEU A 76 -5.33 -4.62 -8.15
C LEU A 76 -6.78 -5.06 -8.02
N GLU A 77 -6.98 -6.36 -7.97
CA GLU A 77 -8.31 -6.91 -7.90
C GLU A 77 -9.05 -6.49 -6.65
N ILE A 78 -8.39 -6.58 -5.50
CA ILE A 78 -9.07 -6.24 -4.25
C ILE A 78 -9.27 -4.74 -4.11
N LEU A 79 -8.32 -3.93 -4.57
CA LEU A 79 -8.50 -2.48 -4.52
C LEU A 79 -9.64 -2.05 -5.42
N ASP A 80 -9.80 -2.72 -6.55
CA ASP A 80 -10.90 -2.42 -7.45
C ASP A 80 -12.24 -2.80 -6.82
N LEU A 81 -12.30 -3.96 -6.19
CA LEU A 81 -13.52 -4.40 -5.51
C LEU A 81 -13.92 -3.46 -4.39
N CYS A 82 -12.94 -2.87 -3.71
CA CYS A 82 -13.20 -1.94 -2.62
C CYS A 82 -13.33 -0.50 -3.10
N ASP A 83 -13.20 -0.27 -4.40
CA ASP A 83 -13.29 1.05 -5.00
C ASP A 83 -12.28 2.01 -4.42
N LEU A 84 -11.06 1.52 -4.19
CA LEU A 84 -10.01 2.30 -3.54
C LEU A 84 -8.88 2.69 -4.47
N SER A 85 -8.94 2.31 -5.74
CA SER A 85 -7.85 2.62 -6.66
C SER A 85 -7.55 4.10 -6.72
N GLY A 86 -8.60 4.91 -6.82
CA GLY A 86 -8.43 6.36 -6.87
C GLY A 86 -8.02 6.95 -5.54
N TYR A 87 -8.36 6.29 -4.46
CA TYR A 87 -8.05 6.80 -3.13
C TYR A 87 -6.53 6.93 -2.92
N PHE A 88 -5.78 5.97 -3.43
CA PHE A 88 -4.34 6.01 -3.24
C PHE A 88 -3.63 6.94 -4.20
N GLY A 89 -4.34 7.43 -5.22
CA GLY A 89 -3.75 8.39 -6.15
C GLY A 89 -2.64 7.82 -7.01
N ASP A 90 -2.55 6.52 -7.11
CA ASP A 90 -1.50 5.89 -7.88
C ASP A 90 -1.90 5.75 -9.34
N PRO A 91 -0.94 5.78 -10.25
CA PRO A 91 -1.25 5.65 -11.66
C PRO A 91 -1.55 4.21 -12.03
N VAL A 92 -2.60 3.67 -11.49
CA VAL A 92 -2.99 2.30 -11.73
C VAL A 92 -3.81 2.25 -13.01
N LEU A 93 -3.37 1.42 -13.93
CA LEU A 93 -4.07 1.26 -15.19
C LEU A 93 -5.09 0.15 -15.05
N ILE A 94 -6.31 0.54 -14.77
CA ILE A 94 -7.39 -0.42 -14.64
C ILE A 94 -8.34 -0.17 -15.79
N SER A 95 -7.85 -0.46 -16.95
CA SER A 95 -8.56 -0.13 -18.16
C SER A 95 -9.88 -0.87 -18.30
N SER A 96 -10.00 -1.98 -17.63
CA SER A 96 -11.25 -2.75 -17.72
C SER A 96 -12.38 -2.14 -16.93
N ARG A 97 -12.10 -1.16 -16.13
CA ARG A 97 -13.11 -0.57 -15.31
C ARG A 97 -13.89 0.42 -16.07
N ARG A 98 -15.08 0.24 -16.18
CA ARG A 98 -15.96 1.13 -16.92
C ARG A 98 -15.41 1.44 -18.23
#